data_6ae177ed04c7fc9dd8b1ce5a603b690a
#
_entry.id   6ae177ed04c7fc9dd8b1ce5a603b690a
#
_cell.length_a   1.000
_cell.length_b   1.000
_cell.length_c   1.000
_cell.angle_alpha   90.00
_cell.angle_beta   90.00
_cell.angle_gamma   90.00
#
_symmetry.space_group_name_H-M   'P 1'
#
loop_
_entity.id
_entity.type
_entity.pdbx_description
1 polymer ?
#
loop_
_entity_poly.entity_id
_entity_poly.type
_entity_poly.pdbx_seq_one_letter_code
_entity_poly.pdbx_strand_id
1 'polypeptide(L)'
;GEVGEDVFCNLPTHLPKGALMVFNNTRVIQARMHFRKETGALIEIFLMEPAQPTDYELMFQTNARCSWLCMIGNLKKWKEGTLKRSFEINGNTLELTATVDRTKANTAAAGGTNHWVDFAWDNSKVSFAEILEAVGELPIPPYLNRNTQESDKQTYQTVYSKIKGSVAAPTAG
;
A
#
# COMPACT_ATOMS: atom_id res chain seq x y z
N GLY A 1 24.47 -27.02 19.88
CA GLY A 1 24.81 -25.61 20.03
C GLY A 1 24.06 -25.02 21.21
N GLU A 2 24.61 -24.00 21.82
CA GLU A 2 23.91 -23.25 22.87
C GLU A 2 22.82 -22.39 22.24
N VAL A 3 21.66 -22.33 22.91
CA VAL A 3 20.54 -21.46 22.53
C VAL A 3 20.51 -20.33 23.57
N GLY A 4 20.54 -19.09 23.11
CA GLY A 4 20.47 -17.90 23.94
C GLY A 4 19.46 -16.91 23.43
N GLU A 5 19.15 -15.88 24.18
CA GLU A 5 18.26 -14.80 23.85
C GLU A 5 19.02 -13.47 23.95
N ASP A 6 18.86 -12.58 22.94
CA ASP A 6 19.52 -11.27 22.93
C ASP A 6 18.69 -10.28 22.12
N VAL A 7 19.00 -8.99 22.22
CA VAL A 7 18.34 -7.95 21.43
C VAL A 7 19.00 -7.78 20.05
N PHE A 8 18.20 -7.43 19.04
CA PHE A 8 18.64 -7.36 17.64
C PHE A 8 19.89 -6.47 17.42
N CYS A 9 20.05 -5.40 18.18
CA CYS A 9 21.21 -4.51 18.05
C CYS A 9 22.55 -5.19 18.39
N ASN A 10 22.54 -6.29 19.13
CA ASN A 10 23.72 -7.07 19.47
C ASN A 10 24.06 -8.15 18.43
N LEU A 11 23.21 -8.35 17.41
CA LEU A 11 23.42 -9.36 16.37
C LEU A 11 24.83 -9.37 15.76
N PRO A 12 25.48 -8.21 15.50
CA PRO A 12 26.84 -8.20 14.95
C PRO A 12 27.87 -8.90 15.84
N THR A 13 27.66 -8.97 17.16
CA THR A 13 28.60 -9.62 18.09
C THR A 13 28.53 -11.15 18.01
N HIS A 14 27.41 -11.70 17.54
CA HIS A 14 27.17 -13.13 17.40
C HIS A 14 27.51 -13.69 16.00
N LEU A 15 27.85 -12.82 15.05
CA LEU A 15 28.14 -13.22 13.69
C LEU A 15 29.65 -13.48 13.48
N PRO A 16 30.01 -14.46 12.62
CA PRO A 16 31.40 -14.69 12.25
C PRO A 16 32.00 -13.45 11.58
N LYS A 17 33.29 -13.21 11.83
CA LYS A 17 34.03 -12.11 11.18
C LYS A 17 33.98 -12.29 9.65
N GLY A 18 33.54 -11.24 8.94
CA GLY A 18 33.38 -11.26 7.47
C GLY A 18 32.04 -11.81 6.99
N ALA A 19 31.09 -12.05 7.87
CA ALA A 19 29.73 -12.42 7.47
C ALA A 19 29.06 -11.32 6.62
N LEU A 20 28.49 -11.71 5.48
CA LEU A 20 27.65 -10.82 4.67
C LEU A 20 26.21 -10.91 5.15
N MET A 21 25.65 -9.78 5.57
CA MET A 21 24.25 -9.69 5.95
C MET A 21 23.45 -8.99 4.84
N VAL A 22 22.35 -9.61 4.43
CA VAL A 22 21.45 -9.04 3.43
C VAL A 22 20.12 -8.73 4.09
N PHE A 23 19.67 -7.49 3.98
CA PHE A 23 18.42 -7.02 4.55
C PHE A 23 17.49 -6.50 3.45
N ASN A 24 16.19 -6.68 3.63
CA ASN A 24 15.20 -5.99 2.84
C ASN A 24 14.90 -4.63 3.49
N ASN A 25 15.38 -3.54 2.87
CA ASN A 25 15.19 -2.18 3.37
C ASN A 25 13.91 -1.50 2.83
N THR A 26 13.02 -2.26 2.19
CA THR A 26 11.77 -1.71 1.70
C THR A 26 10.82 -1.38 2.84
N ARG A 27 10.19 -0.23 2.74
CA ARG A 27 9.15 0.22 3.68
C ARG A 27 7.78 -0.20 3.18
N VAL A 28 6.95 -0.75 4.08
CA VAL A 28 5.57 -1.07 3.77
C VAL A 28 4.80 0.21 3.47
N ILE A 29 4.12 0.23 2.33
CA ILE A 29 3.26 1.36 1.95
C ILE A 29 1.85 1.18 2.52
N GLN A 30 1.12 2.29 2.70
CA GLN A 30 -0.28 2.29 3.10
C GLN A 30 -1.16 1.91 1.91
N ALA A 31 -1.07 0.66 1.49
CA ALA A 31 -1.60 0.14 0.22
C ALA A 31 -3.09 -0.18 0.23
N ARG A 32 -3.78 0.03 1.34
CA ARG A 32 -5.21 -0.27 1.51
C ARG A 32 -6.00 1.02 1.53
N MET A 33 -7.04 1.12 0.71
CA MET A 33 -7.95 2.25 0.67
C MET A 33 -9.40 1.79 0.79
N HIS A 34 -10.24 2.62 1.41
CA HIS A 34 -11.67 2.42 1.49
C HIS A 34 -12.43 3.53 0.75
N PHE A 35 -13.40 3.13 -0.03
CA PHE A 35 -14.38 4.01 -0.68
C PHE A 35 -15.78 3.61 -0.25
N ARG A 36 -16.63 4.59 -0.02
CA ARG A 36 -18.05 4.35 0.29
C ARG A 36 -18.90 4.81 -0.89
N LYS A 37 -19.72 3.90 -1.41
CA LYS A 37 -20.70 4.22 -2.45
C LYS A 37 -21.86 5.03 -1.86
N GLU A 38 -22.61 5.73 -2.72
CA GLU A 38 -23.86 6.41 -2.34
C GLU A 38 -24.87 5.46 -1.69
N THR A 39 -24.87 4.19 -2.11
CA THR A 39 -25.69 3.13 -1.52
C THR A 39 -25.26 2.70 -0.11
N GLY A 40 -24.17 3.27 0.43
CA GLY A 40 -23.57 2.91 1.71
C GLY A 40 -22.59 1.73 1.65
N ALA A 41 -22.50 1.02 0.52
CA ALA A 41 -21.58 -0.12 0.38
C ALA A 41 -20.13 0.33 0.50
N LEU A 42 -19.34 -0.38 1.32
CA LEU A 42 -17.92 -0.18 1.48
C LEU A 42 -17.16 -1.02 0.44
N ILE A 43 -16.33 -0.35 -0.36
CA ILE A 43 -15.42 -0.98 -1.31
C ILE A 43 -14.00 -0.81 -0.79
N GLU A 44 -13.27 -1.90 -0.76
CA GLU A 44 -11.88 -1.94 -0.31
C GLU A 44 -10.97 -2.18 -1.51
N ILE A 45 -9.94 -1.35 -1.66
CA ILE A 45 -8.98 -1.45 -2.76
C ILE A 45 -7.59 -1.67 -2.17
N PHE A 46 -6.95 -2.78 -2.56
CA PHE A 46 -5.56 -3.08 -2.25
C PHE A 46 -4.68 -2.82 -3.45
N LEU A 47 -3.74 -1.91 -3.32
CA LEU A 47 -2.71 -1.64 -4.31
C LEU A 47 -1.69 -2.78 -4.30
N MET A 48 -1.51 -3.46 -5.42
CA MET A 48 -0.59 -4.58 -5.56
C MET A 48 0.68 -4.19 -6.32
N GLU A 49 0.51 -3.68 -7.53
CA GLU A 49 1.61 -3.31 -8.40
C GLU A 49 1.29 -2.01 -9.14
N PRO A 50 2.28 -1.10 -9.31
CA PRO A 50 2.08 0.08 -10.14
C PRO A 50 1.94 -0.33 -11.61
N ALA A 51 0.93 0.22 -12.27
CA ALA A 51 0.62 -0.12 -13.66
C ALA A 51 0.99 0.99 -14.64
N GLN A 52 0.73 2.26 -14.26
CA GLN A 52 1.12 3.41 -15.06
C GLN A 52 1.29 4.67 -14.18
N PRO A 53 2.53 5.16 -14.03
CA PRO A 53 3.79 4.55 -14.44
C PRO A 53 4.10 3.23 -13.70
N THR A 54 4.93 2.36 -14.26
CA THR A 54 5.29 1.07 -13.66
C THR A 54 6.40 1.15 -12.61
N ASP A 55 7.19 2.21 -12.65
CA ASP A 55 8.24 2.47 -11.67
C ASP A 55 7.65 3.05 -10.38
N TYR A 56 8.05 2.51 -9.22
CA TYR A 56 7.52 2.91 -7.91
C TYR A 56 7.86 4.36 -7.55
N GLU A 57 9.08 4.83 -7.85
CA GLU A 57 9.47 6.22 -7.53
C GLU A 57 8.67 7.21 -8.37
N LEU A 58 8.55 6.95 -9.66
CA LEU A 58 7.74 7.77 -10.56
C LEU A 58 6.26 7.72 -10.16
N MET A 59 5.76 6.56 -9.78
CA MET A 59 4.38 6.38 -9.33
C MET A 59 4.06 7.25 -8.11
N PHE A 60 4.92 7.25 -7.10
CA PHE A 60 4.71 8.05 -5.88
C PHE A 60 4.81 9.56 -6.11
N GLN A 61 5.57 9.98 -7.12
CA GLN A 61 5.71 11.39 -7.51
C GLN A 61 4.64 11.85 -8.49
N THR A 62 3.84 10.94 -9.02
CA THR A 62 2.79 11.26 -10.00
C THR A 62 1.76 12.22 -9.41
N ASN A 63 1.38 13.21 -10.21
CA ASN A 63 0.37 14.21 -9.90
C ASN A 63 -0.85 14.04 -10.82
N ALA A 64 -2.02 14.35 -10.31
CA ALA A 64 -3.31 14.32 -10.98
C ALA A 64 -3.89 12.95 -11.29
N ARG A 65 -3.13 11.95 -11.75
CA ARG A 65 -3.64 10.61 -12.03
C ARG A 65 -2.55 9.55 -12.08
N CYS A 66 -2.92 8.32 -11.78
CA CYS A 66 -2.07 7.13 -11.93
C CYS A 66 -2.94 5.88 -12.04
N SER A 67 -2.33 4.74 -12.39
CA SER A 67 -3.03 3.46 -12.49
C SER A 67 -2.29 2.37 -11.71
N TRP A 68 -3.04 1.50 -11.06
CA TRP A 68 -2.53 0.38 -10.28
C TRP A 68 -3.24 -0.92 -10.63
N LEU A 69 -2.53 -2.03 -10.54
CA LEU A 69 -3.14 -3.35 -10.43
C LEU A 69 -3.54 -3.55 -8.96
N CYS A 70 -4.83 -3.81 -8.74
CA CYS A 70 -5.42 -3.85 -7.41
C CYS A 70 -6.24 -5.12 -7.20
N MET A 71 -6.23 -5.64 -5.97
CA MET A 71 -7.30 -6.52 -5.49
C MET A 71 -8.43 -5.66 -4.93
N ILE A 72 -9.67 -6.09 -5.17
CA ILE A 72 -10.86 -5.31 -4.78
C ILE A 72 -11.78 -6.18 -3.90
N GLY A 73 -11.95 -5.74 -2.67
CA GLY A 73 -12.96 -6.28 -1.76
C GLY A 73 -14.35 -5.74 -2.11
N ASN A 74 -15.38 -6.60 -2.01
CA ASN A 74 -16.75 -6.26 -2.39
C ASN A 74 -16.95 -5.84 -3.86
N LEU A 75 -16.12 -6.33 -4.79
CA LEU A 75 -16.22 -6.02 -6.21
C LEU A 75 -17.63 -6.23 -6.79
N LYS A 76 -18.39 -7.18 -6.26
CA LYS A 76 -19.80 -7.43 -6.65
C LYS A 76 -20.71 -6.22 -6.43
N LYS A 77 -20.35 -5.34 -5.49
CA LYS A 77 -21.06 -4.09 -5.20
C LYS A 77 -20.58 -2.93 -6.08
N TRP A 78 -19.45 -3.08 -6.76
CA TRP A 78 -18.89 -2.09 -7.68
C TRP A 78 -18.88 -2.62 -9.12
N LYS A 79 -20.05 -2.67 -9.73
CA LYS A 79 -20.22 -3.21 -11.09
C LYS A 79 -19.81 -2.22 -12.19
N GLU A 80 -20.04 -0.94 -11.95
CA GLU A 80 -19.79 0.16 -12.89
C GLU A 80 -19.61 1.48 -12.16
N GLY A 81 -19.17 2.50 -12.90
CA GLY A 81 -19.02 3.85 -12.40
C GLY A 81 -17.70 4.12 -11.69
N THR A 82 -17.58 5.34 -11.22
CA THR A 82 -16.41 5.87 -10.50
C THR A 82 -16.72 6.03 -9.04
N LEU A 83 -15.83 5.53 -8.20
CA LEU A 83 -15.88 5.78 -6.75
C LEU A 83 -15.23 7.12 -6.46
N LYS A 84 -15.73 7.81 -5.43
CA LYS A 84 -15.25 9.13 -5.00
C LYS A 84 -15.02 9.14 -3.49
N ARG A 85 -13.97 9.82 -3.08
CA ARG A 85 -13.67 10.08 -1.68
C ARG A 85 -13.09 11.46 -1.53
N SER A 86 -13.73 12.31 -0.71
CA SER A 86 -13.21 13.63 -0.34
C SER A 86 -12.46 13.55 0.98
N PHE A 87 -11.36 14.29 1.09
CA PHE A 87 -10.52 14.37 2.28
C PHE A 87 -9.72 15.67 2.26
N GLU A 88 -9.06 16.00 3.36
CA GLU A 88 -8.25 17.22 3.48
C GLU A 88 -6.76 16.90 3.48
N ILE A 89 -5.99 17.68 2.71
CA ILE A 89 -4.53 17.71 2.75
C ILE A 89 -4.10 19.17 2.88
N ASN A 90 -3.28 19.48 3.89
CA ASN A 90 -2.71 20.82 4.11
C ASN A 90 -3.77 21.95 4.07
N GLY A 91 -4.96 21.70 4.66
CA GLY A 91 -6.04 22.67 4.70
C GLY A 91 -6.84 22.83 3.40
N ASN A 92 -6.57 22.03 2.38
CA ASN A 92 -7.32 22.00 1.13
C ASN A 92 -8.15 20.71 1.03
N THR A 93 -9.41 20.86 0.69
CA THR A 93 -10.28 19.71 0.37
C THR A 93 -9.93 19.18 -1.02
N LEU A 94 -9.78 17.85 -1.13
CA LEU A 94 -9.38 17.16 -2.34
C LEU A 94 -10.33 16.00 -2.59
N GLU A 95 -10.73 15.77 -3.85
CA GLU A 95 -11.52 14.63 -4.26
C GLU A 95 -10.64 13.62 -5.01
N LEU A 96 -10.56 12.41 -4.48
CA LEU A 96 -9.94 11.26 -5.13
C LEU A 96 -11.01 10.41 -5.79
N THR A 97 -10.80 10.06 -7.04
CA THR A 97 -11.65 9.16 -7.80
C THR A 97 -10.94 7.86 -8.13
N ALA A 98 -11.67 6.75 -8.15
CA ALA A 98 -11.18 5.45 -8.57
C ALA A 98 -12.15 4.82 -9.59
N THR A 99 -11.62 4.35 -10.71
CA THR A 99 -12.38 3.73 -11.80
C THR A 99 -11.72 2.43 -12.23
N VAL A 100 -12.47 1.33 -12.33
CA VAL A 100 -11.94 0.06 -12.86
C VAL A 100 -11.95 0.12 -14.39
N ASP A 101 -10.78 -0.02 -15.01
CA ASP A 101 -10.67 -0.22 -16.46
C ASP A 101 -10.92 -1.69 -16.80
N ARG A 102 -12.14 -1.99 -17.22
CA ARG A 102 -12.58 -3.34 -17.58
C ARG A 102 -12.17 -3.76 -18.98
N THR A 103 -11.59 -2.86 -19.76
CA THR A 103 -11.08 -3.17 -21.10
C THR A 103 -9.70 -3.80 -21.06
N LYS A 104 -8.96 -3.59 -19.98
CA LYS A 104 -7.64 -4.17 -19.75
C LYS A 104 -7.77 -5.56 -19.13
N ALA A 105 -6.97 -6.49 -19.65
CA ALA A 105 -6.98 -7.86 -19.19
C ALA A 105 -6.64 -7.94 -17.69
N ASN A 106 -7.44 -8.71 -16.96
CA ASN A 106 -7.12 -9.08 -15.59
C ASN A 106 -5.89 -9.97 -15.61
N THR A 107 -4.77 -9.50 -15.09
CA THR A 107 -3.59 -10.34 -14.91
C THR A 107 -3.77 -11.19 -13.67
N ALA A 108 -3.86 -12.50 -13.84
CA ALA A 108 -3.80 -13.45 -12.74
C ALA A 108 -2.36 -13.51 -12.22
N ALA A 109 -2.05 -12.76 -11.19
CA ALA A 109 -0.84 -13.00 -10.42
C ALA A 109 -1.16 -14.02 -9.32
N ALA A 110 -0.37 -15.09 -9.24
CA ALA A 110 -0.32 -16.10 -8.18
C ALA A 110 -1.59 -16.23 -7.30
N GLY A 111 -2.70 -16.74 -7.88
CA GLY A 111 -3.91 -17.13 -7.13
C GLY A 111 -4.95 -16.04 -6.87
N GLY A 112 -4.81 -14.85 -7.44
CA GLY A 112 -5.80 -13.77 -7.33
C GLY A 112 -6.04 -13.07 -8.68
N THR A 113 -7.22 -12.45 -8.83
CA THR A 113 -7.53 -11.63 -9.98
C THR A 113 -7.24 -10.18 -9.65
N ASN A 114 -6.18 -9.60 -10.25
CA ASN A 114 -5.88 -8.19 -10.13
C ASN A 114 -6.66 -7.40 -11.18
N HIS A 115 -7.21 -6.27 -10.78
CA HIS A 115 -7.96 -5.36 -11.62
C HIS A 115 -7.15 -4.08 -11.87
N TRP A 116 -7.19 -3.59 -13.10
CA TRP A 116 -6.64 -2.27 -13.42
C TRP A 116 -7.56 -1.19 -12.87
N VAL A 117 -7.03 -0.35 -11.99
CA VAL A 117 -7.76 0.77 -11.38
C VAL A 117 -7.04 2.07 -11.70
N ASP A 118 -7.78 3.00 -12.29
CA ASP A 118 -7.33 4.36 -12.56
C ASP A 118 -7.74 5.26 -11.39
N PHE A 119 -6.75 5.92 -10.81
CA PHE A 119 -6.95 6.95 -9.79
C PHE A 119 -6.73 8.33 -10.38
N ALA A 120 -7.58 9.29 -10.02
CA ALA A 120 -7.42 10.69 -10.39
C ALA A 120 -7.85 11.60 -9.23
N TRP A 121 -7.25 12.77 -9.16
CA TRP A 121 -7.57 13.79 -8.16
C TRP A 121 -7.45 15.19 -8.73
N ASP A 122 -8.11 16.15 -8.11
CA ASP A 122 -8.35 17.50 -8.61
C ASP A 122 -7.26 18.52 -8.24
N ASN A 123 -6.14 18.08 -7.69
CA ASN A 123 -5.03 18.96 -7.31
C ASN A 123 -3.68 18.44 -7.82
N SER A 124 -3.15 19.06 -8.86
CA SER A 124 -1.87 18.68 -9.48
C SER A 124 -0.62 19.04 -8.64
N LYS A 125 -0.77 19.70 -7.51
CA LYS A 125 0.33 19.98 -6.57
C LYS A 125 0.51 18.85 -5.55
N VAL A 126 -0.44 17.93 -5.46
CA VAL A 126 -0.43 16.80 -4.53
C VAL A 126 0.02 15.56 -5.27
N SER A 127 1.04 14.89 -4.75
CA SER A 127 1.54 13.62 -5.27
C SER A 127 0.72 12.44 -4.79
N PHE A 128 0.80 11.31 -5.49
CA PHE A 128 0.14 10.07 -5.05
C PHE A 128 0.65 9.59 -3.69
N ALA A 129 1.93 9.81 -3.37
CA ALA A 129 2.48 9.50 -2.05
C ALA A 129 1.75 10.24 -0.92
N GLU A 130 1.46 11.54 -1.12
CA GLU A 130 0.71 12.35 -0.15
C GLU A 130 -0.74 11.87 0.00
N ILE A 131 -1.36 11.45 -1.10
CA ILE A 131 -2.70 10.83 -1.07
C ILE A 131 -2.69 9.55 -0.24
N LEU A 132 -1.71 8.65 -0.47
CA LEU A 132 -1.58 7.42 0.31
C LEU A 132 -1.35 7.68 1.80
N GLU A 133 -0.60 8.70 2.15
CA GLU A 133 -0.39 9.08 3.55
C GLU A 133 -1.68 9.62 4.20
N ALA A 134 -2.54 10.30 3.42
CA ALA A 134 -3.79 10.88 3.93
C ALA A 134 -4.94 9.85 4.04
N VAL A 135 -5.11 8.98 3.04
CA VAL A 135 -6.29 8.09 2.95
C VAL A 135 -5.95 6.60 2.94
N GLY A 136 -4.69 6.25 2.77
CA GLY A 136 -4.22 4.88 2.78
C GLY A 136 -4.10 4.33 4.21
N GLU A 137 -4.28 3.02 4.32
CA GLU A 137 -4.09 2.26 5.56
C GLU A 137 -3.05 1.14 5.33
N LEU A 138 -2.31 0.80 6.38
CA LEU A 138 -1.42 -0.36 6.32
C LEU A 138 -2.25 -1.65 6.19
N PRO A 139 -1.87 -2.55 5.28
CA PRO A 139 -2.53 -3.83 5.11
C PRO A 139 -2.12 -4.79 6.23
N ILE A 140 -2.70 -4.62 7.43
CA ILE A 140 -2.44 -5.54 8.54
C ILE A 140 -3.07 -6.90 8.27
N PRO A 141 -2.40 -8.01 8.67
CA PRO A 141 -2.91 -9.35 8.43
C PRO A 141 -4.28 -9.58 9.09
N PRO A 142 -5.20 -10.30 8.41
CA PRO A 142 -6.55 -10.55 8.90
C PRO A 142 -6.61 -11.26 10.25
N TYR A 143 -5.60 -12.07 10.59
CA TYR A 143 -5.56 -12.80 11.85
C TYR A 143 -5.43 -11.91 13.10
N LEU A 144 -5.00 -10.64 12.93
CA LEU A 144 -4.98 -9.67 14.02
C LEU A 144 -6.37 -9.16 14.40
N ASN A 145 -7.36 -9.36 13.54
CA ASN A 145 -8.79 -9.07 13.75
C ASN A 145 -9.06 -7.71 14.41
N ARG A 146 -8.36 -6.68 13.97
CA ARG A 146 -8.50 -5.28 14.43
C ARG A 146 -8.24 -4.29 13.30
N ASN A 147 -8.67 -3.07 13.49
CA ASN A 147 -8.35 -1.96 12.59
C ASN A 147 -6.89 -1.50 12.76
N THR A 148 -6.34 -0.90 11.71
CA THR A 148 -5.02 -0.26 11.73
C THR A 148 -5.01 0.87 12.76
N GLN A 149 -3.96 0.90 13.59
CA GLN A 149 -3.70 1.96 14.57
C GLN A 149 -2.52 2.82 14.11
N GLU A 150 -2.42 4.03 14.63
CA GLU A 150 -1.31 4.93 14.28
C GLU A 150 0.07 4.34 14.63
N SER A 151 0.15 3.60 15.72
CA SER A 151 1.36 2.86 16.11
C SER A 151 1.81 1.82 15.09
N ASP A 152 0.90 1.25 14.30
CA ASP A 152 1.25 0.24 13.28
C ASP A 152 2.12 0.84 12.17
N LYS A 153 2.01 2.12 11.89
CA LYS A 153 2.86 2.82 10.91
C LYS A 153 4.35 2.73 11.24
N GLN A 154 4.68 2.54 12.50
CA GLN A 154 6.05 2.35 12.97
C GLN A 154 6.35 0.88 13.27
N THR A 155 5.47 0.21 14.01
CA THR A 155 5.67 -1.17 14.49
C THR A 155 5.61 -2.20 13.36
N TYR A 156 4.84 -1.93 12.30
CA TYR A 156 4.72 -2.81 11.13
C TYR A 156 5.79 -2.58 10.07
N GLN A 157 6.92 -2.02 10.49
CA GLN A 157 8.09 -1.77 9.64
C GLN A 157 9.31 -2.47 10.25
N THR A 158 10.28 -2.82 9.40
CA THR A 158 11.58 -3.25 9.91
C THR A 158 12.38 -2.05 10.40
N VAL A 159 13.26 -2.24 11.37
CA VAL A 159 14.07 -1.14 11.95
C VAL A 159 15.01 -0.47 10.94
N TYR A 160 15.31 -1.14 9.82
CA TYR A 160 16.17 -0.66 8.74
C TYR A 160 15.40 -0.27 7.48
N SER A 161 14.06 -0.26 7.50
CA SER A 161 13.25 0.09 6.33
C SER A 161 13.40 1.58 5.96
N LYS A 162 13.76 1.86 4.71
CA LYS A 162 14.00 3.22 4.20
C LYS A 162 13.24 3.51 2.91
N ILE A 163 13.16 2.53 2.02
CA ILE A 163 12.65 2.70 0.67
C ILE A 163 11.21 2.23 0.60
N LYS A 164 10.26 3.12 0.25
CA LYS A 164 8.86 2.75 0.01
C LYS A 164 8.80 1.82 -1.22
N GLY A 165 8.20 0.66 -1.12
CA GLY A 165 8.14 -0.30 -2.25
C GLY A 165 7.67 -1.70 -1.89
N SER A 166 7.07 -1.88 -0.72
CA SER A 166 6.47 -3.17 -0.34
C SER A 166 5.04 -2.97 0.15
N VAL A 167 4.14 -3.86 -0.25
CA VAL A 167 2.75 -3.90 0.25
C VAL A 167 2.59 -4.83 1.46
N ALA A 168 3.59 -5.63 1.77
CA ALA A 168 3.62 -6.53 2.92
C ALA A 168 4.92 -6.38 3.70
N ALA A 169 4.85 -6.53 5.02
CA ALA A 169 6.04 -6.55 5.86
C ALA A 169 6.92 -7.75 5.50
N PRO A 170 8.25 -7.58 5.35
CA PRO A 170 9.16 -8.70 5.18
C PRO A 170 9.15 -9.59 6.40
N THR A 171 8.81 -10.87 6.24
CA THR A 171 8.73 -11.81 7.37
C THR A 171 10.10 -12.22 7.90
N ALA A 172 11.15 -12.04 7.12
CA ALA A 172 12.54 -12.30 7.50
C ALA A 172 13.29 -11.06 7.99
N GLY A 173 12.60 -9.93 8.13
CA GLY A 173 13.20 -8.67 8.52
C GLY A 173 12.75 -8.13 9.87
#